data_9a1119339d8df0c5e6bfbddd7912044e
#
_entry.id   9a1119339d8df0c5e6bfbddd7912044e
#
_cell.length_a   1.000
_cell.length_b   1.000
_cell.length_c   1.000
_cell.angle_alpha   90.00
_cell.angle_beta   90.00
_cell.angle_gamma   90.00
#
_symmetry.space_group_name_H-M   'P 1'
#
loop_
_entity.id
_entity.type
_entity.pdbx_description
1 polymer ?
#
loop_
_entity_poly.entity_id
_entity_poly.type
_entity_poly.pdbx_seq_one_letter_code
_entity_poly.pdbx_strand_id
1 'polypeptide(L)'
;MTVDTNEHPIIERDHQLPAHGSQSHRRGVWWIVIGTVLLLLLVLAVVLVWRHYEGQKKAAPAPPKINITTATATKGNIGVYLDEIGTVTPVYTDSITSQVDGLIVAVHYKEGQLVRKGDPLVDIDSRSYRATLLQAQGALERDQNVLAQAQMDLERYRAAWARNAIAKQILDDQEKLVLQDEGTVKNDQGTVQFDQVQVDYCHITAPIAGRVGLRLVDPGNVVQSAGTVTLAVITQLSPITVIFTIPEDSLGPVAARLAKKAKLPVDAFDRTAQTKIATGTLLTLDNQIDTTTGTVKARSLFDNKNGALFPNQFVNTRLLVDTLKDATLIPTGAVQHNGDTAFVYVIDTSANVAQMRTVKTAVSDGGLVAVSGINPGDQVATSSFDKLQDKVKVTVAKPASAGKPSEGNTP
;
A
#
# COMPACT_ATOMS: atom_id res chain seq x y z
N MET A 1 -21.19 63.66 -33.75
CA MET A 1 -22.60 64.07 -33.86
C MET A 1 -22.97 64.54 -32.50
N THR A 2 -22.88 65.76 -32.35
CA THR A 2 -23.85 66.85 -32.18
C THR A 2 -24.35 66.91 -30.74
N VAL A 3 -23.87 67.87 -29.90
CA VAL A 3 -24.43 69.22 -29.87
C VAL A 3 -25.70 69.22 -29.06
N ASP A 4 -26.00 70.03 -28.08
CA ASP A 4 -25.70 71.43 -27.75
C ASP A 4 -26.38 71.74 -26.38
N THR A 5 -25.77 72.48 -25.60
CA THR A 5 -25.96 73.93 -25.35
C THR A 5 -27.20 74.35 -24.52
N ASN A 6 -26.87 75.14 -23.60
CA ASN A 6 -27.28 76.55 -23.31
C ASN A 6 -28.34 76.69 -22.21
N GLU A 7 -28.43 77.68 -21.38
CA GLU A 7 -27.76 78.96 -21.16
C GLU A 7 -28.50 79.67 -20.00
N HIS A 8 -27.83 80.51 -19.36
CA HIS A 8 -28.29 81.61 -18.45
C HIS A 8 -29.45 82.47 -19.02
N PRO A 9 -30.03 83.40 -18.34
CA PRO A 9 -29.39 84.47 -17.53
C PRO A 9 -30.23 85.11 -16.34
N ILE A 10 -29.61 85.73 -15.39
CA ILE A 10 -29.38 87.18 -15.04
C ILE A 10 -30.67 88.09 -14.91
N ILE A 11 -30.66 88.94 -13.87
CA ILE A 11 -31.04 90.37 -13.72
C ILE A 11 -31.70 90.56 -12.36
N GLU A 12 -31.14 91.22 -11.39
CA GLU A 12 -30.67 92.62 -11.17
C GLU A 12 -31.76 93.55 -10.56
N ARG A 13 -31.31 94.31 -9.56
CA ARG A 13 -31.69 95.69 -9.09
C ARG A 13 -32.95 95.86 -8.23
N ASP A 14 -33.06 96.78 -7.38
CA ASP A 14 -32.22 97.91 -6.88
C ASP A 14 -32.99 98.59 -5.69
N HIS A 15 -32.22 99.29 -4.88
CA HIS A 15 -32.57 100.60 -4.16
C HIS A 15 -33.64 100.54 -3.08
N GLN A 16 -33.60 101.20 -2.00
CA GLN A 16 -32.97 102.50 -1.52
C GLN A 16 -33.17 102.63 0.02
N LEU A 17 -32.23 103.25 0.62
CA LEU A 17 -32.32 103.93 1.94
C LEU A 17 -33.23 105.19 1.85
N PRO A 18 -33.71 105.85 2.92
CA PRO A 18 -32.84 106.46 3.94
C PRO A 18 -33.46 106.64 5.36
N ALA A 19 -32.56 106.78 6.27
CA ALA A 19 -32.25 107.85 7.19
C ALA A 19 -33.14 108.32 8.37
N HIS A 20 -32.45 108.46 9.46
CA HIS A 20 -32.53 109.46 10.57
C HIS A 20 -33.48 109.30 11.75
N GLY A 21 -32.80 109.39 12.92
CA GLY A 21 -33.42 109.89 14.12
C GLY A 21 -32.86 109.34 15.41
N SER A 22 -31.98 110.06 15.93
CA SER A 22 -31.23 110.23 17.16
C SER A 22 -31.92 110.02 18.50
N GLN A 23 -31.03 109.74 19.52
CA GLN A 23 -31.14 109.98 20.97
C GLN A 23 -31.80 108.85 21.77
N SER A 24 -31.31 108.35 22.94
CA SER A 24 -30.50 108.93 23.98
C SER A 24 -29.94 107.86 24.94
N HIS A 25 -28.82 108.16 25.53
CA HIS A 25 -28.15 107.53 26.66
C HIS A 25 -29.05 107.10 27.81
N ARG A 26 -28.79 105.90 28.29
CA ARG A 26 -28.86 105.32 29.66
C ARG A 26 -29.31 103.86 29.77
N ARG A 27 -28.85 102.99 28.88
CA ARG A 27 -29.10 101.52 29.02
C ARG A 27 -27.85 100.65 28.79
N GLY A 28 -26.66 101.29 28.83
CA GLY A 28 -25.40 100.58 28.39
C GLY A 28 -24.84 99.62 29.44
N VAL A 29 -25.10 99.75 30.71
CA VAL A 29 -24.42 98.96 31.73
C VAL A 29 -25.13 97.62 31.97
N TRP A 30 -26.44 97.55 31.84
CA TRP A 30 -27.22 96.34 32.08
C TRP A 30 -27.02 95.26 30.94
N TRP A 31 -26.82 95.74 29.72
CA TRP A 31 -26.56 94.85 28.57
C TRP A 31 -25.16 94.25 28.64
N ILE A 32 -24.17 94.91 29.22
CA ILE A 32 -22.85 94.42 29.45
C ILE A 32 -22.85 93.27 30.49
N VAL A 33 -23.63 93.50 31.61
CA VAL A 33 -23.75 92.45 32.65
C VAL A 33 -24.51 91.23 32.12
N ILE A 34 -25.60 91.45 31.38
CA ILE A 34 -26.33 90.30 30.74
C ILE A 34 -25.44 89.58 29.70
N GLY A 35 -24.67 90.35 28.91
CA GLY A 35 -23.73 89.77 27.94
C GLY A 35 -22.58 88.90 28.57
N THR A 36 -22.05 89.42 29.72
CA THR A 36 -21.00 88.62 30.43
C THR A 36 -21.58 87.42 31.15
N VAL A 37 -22.79 87.43 31.67
CA VAL A 37 -23.45 86.27 32.26
C VAL A 37 -23.83 85.26 31.20
N LEU A 38 -24.32 85.70 30.01
CA LEU A 38 -24.57 84.81 28.88
C LEU A 38 -23.29 84.17 28.33
N LEU A 39 -22.20 84.94 28.25
CA LEU A 39 -20.88 84.41 27.82
C LEU A 39 -20.36 83.37 28.83
N LEU A 40 -20.50 83.63 30.13
CA LEU A 40 -20.11 82.68 31.18
C LEU A 40 -20.97 81.43 31.16
N LEU A 41 -22.27 81.54 30.91
CA LEU A 41 -23.17 80.40 30.75
C LEU A 41 -22.84 79.63 29.49
N LEU A 42 -22.48 80.34 28.40
CA LEU A 42 -22.06 79.69 27.14
C LEU A 42 -20.72 78.94 27.28
N VAL A 43 -19.76 79.58 27.98
CA VAL A 43 -18.47 78.91 28.31
C VAL A 43 -18.72 77.73 29.23
N LEU A 44 -19.60 77.89 30.26
CA LEU A 44 -19.96 76.77 31.13
C LEU A 44 -20.63 75.60 30.32
N ALA A 45 -21.55 75.95 29.41
CA ALA A 45 -22.22 74.99 28.55
C ALA A 45 -21.22 74.31 27.65
N VAL A 46 -20.26 75.03 27.05
CA VAL A 46 -19.19 74.44 26.19
C VAL A 46 -18.29 73.56 27.03
N VAL A 47 -17.92 73.95 28.24
CA VAL A 47 -17.08 73.08 29.13
C VAL A 47 -17.87 71.88 29.59
N LEU A 48 -19.18 72.00 29.89
CA LEU A 48 -20.02 70.85 30.23
C LEU A 48 -20.20 69.89 29.02
N VAL A 49 -20.41 70.45 27.83
CA VAL A 49 -20.49 69.65 26.58
C VAL A 49 -19.15 69.02 26.31
N TRP A 50 -18.04 69.70 26.46
CA TRP A 50 -16.69 69.18 26.26
C TRP A 50 -16.38 68.06 27.27
N ARG A 51 -16.73 68.31 28.54
CA ARG A 51 -16.58 67.31 29.60
C ARG A 51 -17.51 66.10 29.37
N HIS A 52 -18.69 66.27 28.77
CA HIS A 52 -19.61 65.25 28.42
C HIS A 52 -19.09 64.45 27.22
N TYR A 53 -18.44 65.13 26.25
CA TYR A 53 -17.76 64.45 25.10
C TYR A 53 -16.48 63.74 25.48
N GLU A 54 -15.68 64.22 26.41
CA GLU A 54 -14.50 63.53 26.95
C GLU A 54 -14.88 62.32 27.80
N GLY A 55 -16.01 62.35 28.49
CA GLY A 55 -16.53 61.21 29.26
C GLY A 55 -17.10 60.08 28.37
N GLN A 56 -17.31 60.33 27.06
CA GLN A 56 -17.81 59.35 26.10
C GLN A 56 -16.74 58.80 25.19
N LYS A 57 -15.45 58.89 25.49
CA LYS A 57 -14.48 57.96 24.90
C LYS A 57 -14.81 56.57 25.43
N LYS A 58 -15.89 55.95 24.90
CA LYS A 58 -16.14 54.52 25.06
C LYS A 58 -14.82 53.83 24.74
N ALA A 59 -14.25 53.13 25.72
CA ALA A 59 -13.18 52.21 25.50
C ALA A 59 -13.61 51.34 24.28
N ALA A 60 -12.80 51.36 23.23
CA ALA A 60 -13.05 50.48 22.07
C ALA A 60 -13.37 49.08 22.62
N PRO A 61 -14.46 48.45 22.17
CA PRO A 61 -14.79 47.11 22.66
C PRO A 61 -13.53 46.23 22.50
N ALA A 62 -13.13 45.62 23.60
CA ALA A 62 -11.99 44.72 23.57
C ALA A 62 -12.22 43.72 22.42
N PRO A 63 -11.26 43.49 21.54
CA PRO A 63 -11.44 42.61 20.41
C PRO A 63 -12.00 41.27 20.90
N PRO A 64 -13.02 40.71 20.23
CA PRO A 64 -13.68 39.50 20.66
C PRO A 64 -12.63 38.41 20.85
N LYS A 65 -12.59 37.82 22.05
CA LYS A 65 -11.69 36.70 22.34
C LYS A 65 -12.14 35.51 21.49
N ILE A 66 -11.26 35.02 20.65
CA ILE A 66 -11.53 33.89 19.77
C ILE A 66 -11.36 32.62 20.60
N ASN A 67 -12.42 31.82 20.74
CA ASN A 67 -12.34 30.50 21.38
C ASN A 67 -11.73 29.50 20.41
N ILE A 68 -10.67 28.85 20.86
CA ILE A 68 -9.94 27.83 20.07
C ILE A 68 -9.78 26.55 20.87
N THR A 69 -9.70 25.44 20.17
CA THR A 69 -9.16 24.18 20.70
C THR A 69 -7.69 24.07 20.32
N THR A 70 -6.91 23.46 21.18
CA THR A 70 -5.46 23.28 20.98
C THR A 70 -5.06 21.82 21.12
N ALA A 71 -3.98 21.44 20.47
CA ALA A 71 -3.28 20.18 20.70
C ALA A 71 -1.82 20.48 21.03
N THR A 72 -1.22 19.66 21.87
CA THR A 72 0.19 19.79 22.22
C THR A 72 1.05 19.06 21.19
N ALA A 73 2.07 19.72 20.66
CA ALA A 73 3.08 19.08 19.84
C ALA A 73 3.86 18.06 20.67
N THR A 74 3.88 16.82 20.22
CA THR A 74 4.52 15.72 20.94
C THR A 74 5.75 15.24 20.18
N LYS A 75 6.77 14.76 20.90
CA LYS A 75 7.91 14.06 20.31
C LYS A 75 7.54 12.60 20.12
N GLY A 76 7.71 12.06 18.93
CA GLY A 76 7.35 10.68 18.65
C GLY A 76 7.98 10.13 17.39
N ASN A 77 7.68 8.86 17.13
CA ASN A 77 8.09 8.19 15.90
C ASN A 77 6.90 8.10 14.96
N ILE A 78 7.11 8.36 13.67
CA ILE A 78 6.09 8.24 12.63
C ILE A 78 6.61 7.43 11.46
N GLY A 79 5.79 6.50 10.97
CA GLY A 79 6.14 5.64 9.83
C GLY A 79 6.06 6.38 8.51
N VAL A 80 6.99 6.07 7.62
CA VAL A 80 6.96 6.49 6.21
C VAL A 80 6.38 5.33 5.42
N TYR A 81 5.15 5.48 4.96
CA TYR A 81 4.44 4.42 4.27
C TYR A 81 4.29 4.72 2.78
N LEU A 82 4.26 3.65 1.99
CA LEU A 82 3.76 3.67 0.62
C LEU A 82 2.48 2.85 0.59
N ASP A 83 1.39 3.51 0.21
CA ASP A 83 0.07 2.90 0.09
C ASP A 83 -0.20 2.63 -1.41
N GLU A 84 -0.35 1.35 -1.77
CA GLU A 84 -0.47 0.90 -3.16
C GLU A 84 -1.52 -0.19 -3.29
N ILE A 85 -2.03 -0.39 -4.50
CA ILE A 85 -2.94 -1.50 -4.79
C ILE A 85 -2.11 -2.70 -5.25
N GLY A 86 -2.38 -3.86 -4.64
CA GLY A 86 -1.73 -5.11 -4.98
C GLY A 86 -2.70 -6.20 -5.38
N THR A 87 -2.16 -7.20 -6.05
CA THR A 87 -2.87 -8.43 -6.42
C THR A 87 -2.24 -9.61 -5.68
N VAL A 88 -3.08 -10.38 -5.01
CA VAL A 88 -2.66 -11.63 -4.36
C VAL A 88 -2.31 -12.65 -5.42
N THR A 89 -1.09 -13.18 -5.38
CA THR A 89 -0.58 -14.13 -6.35
C THR A 89 0.00 -15.34 -5.63
N PRO A 90 -0.38 -16.57 -5.98
CA PRO A 90 0.25 -17.77 -5.42
C PRO A 90 1.74 -17.78 -5.67
N VAL A 91 2.50 -18.44 -4.78
CA VAL A 91 3.93 -18.69 -5.04
C VAL A 91 4.09 -19.67 -6.19
N TYR A 92 3.28 -20.74 -6.17
CA TYR A 92 3.23 -21.76 -7.23
C TYR A 92 1.78 -22.08 -7.59
N THR A 93 1.52 -22.20 -8.87
CA THR A 93 0.31 -22.78 -9.45
C THR A 93 0.76 -23.79 -10.49
N ASP A 94 0.28 -25.01 -10.36
CA ASP A 94 0.64 -26.11 -11.26
C ASP A 94 -0.61 -26.64 -11.95
N SER A 95 -0.56 -26.67 -13.28
CA SER A 95 -1.60 -27.21 -14.13
C SER A 95 -1.18 -28.61 -14.54
N ILE A 96 -1.78 -29.61 -13.92
CA ILE A 96 -1.43 -31.02 -14.12
C ILE A 96 -2.04 -31.50 -15.43
N THR A 97 -1.20 -32.01 -16.31
CA THR A 97 -1.58 -32.61 -17.60
C THR A 97 -1.10 -34.07 -17.66
N SER A 98 -1.66 -34.85 -18.58
CA SER A 98 -1.20 -36.24 -18.81
C SER A 98 0.10 -36.25 -19.62
N GLN A 99 1.00 -37.16 -19.28
CA GLN A 99 2.20 -37.47 -20.05
C GLN A 99 2.05 -38.77 -20.90
N VAL A 100 0.93 -39.48 -20.73
CA VAL A 100 0.59 -40.68 -21.47
C VAL A 100 -0.83 -40.61 -21.99
N ASP A 101 -1.11 -41.37 -23.03
CA ASP A 101 -2.45 -41.52 -23.59
C ASP A 101 -3.24 -42.57 -22.82
N GLY A 102 -4.54 -42.36 -22.63
CA GLY A 102 -5.35 -43.39 -22.03
C GLY A 102 -6.67 -42.94 -21.48
N LEU A 103 -7.42 -43.89 -20.95
CA LEU A 103 -8.69 -43.67 -20.29
C LEU A 103 -8.46 -43.41 -18.81
N ILE A 104 -9.10 -42.36 -18.29
CA ILE A 104 -9.13 -42.08 -16.83
C ILE A 104 -9.97 -43.17 -16.16
N VAL A 105 -9.37 -43.90 -15.23
CA VAL A 105 -10.02 -44.97 -14.47
C VAL A 105 -10.57 -44.40 -13.15
N ALA A 106 -9.82 -43.54 -12.49
CA ALA A 106 -10.18 -42.98 -11.20
C ALA A 106 -9.70 -41.55 -11.02
N VAL A 107 -10.44 -40.76 -10.26
CA VAL A 107 -10.05 -39.43 -9.78
C VAL A 107 -10.13 -39.47 -8.24
N HIS A 108 -8.99 -39.22 -7.57
CA HIS A 108 -8.81 -39.44 -6.14
C HIS A 108 -8.99 -38.16 -5.29
N TYR A 109 -9.06 -37.01 -5.91
CA TYR A 109 -9.23 -35.73 -5.20
C TYR A 109 -10.69 -35.24 -5.22
N LYS A 110 -11.02 -34.40 -4.24
CA LYS A 110 -12.25 -33.60 -4.22
C LYS A 110 -11.92 -32.14 -4.54
N GLU A 111 -12.89 -31.46 -5.14
CA GLU A 111 -12.78 -30.02 -5.40
C GLU A 111 -12.50 -29.24 -4.13
N GLY A 112 -11.55 -28.32 -4.18
CA GLY A 112 -11.15 -27.50 -3.04
C GLY A 112 -10.37 -28.25 -1.94
N GLN A 113 -10.05 -29.53 -2.14
CA GLN A 113 -9.27 -30.30 -1.18
C GLN A 113 -7.83 -29.79 -1.07
N LEU A 114 -7.31 -29.80 0.16
CA LEU A 114 -5.87 -29.60 0.40
C LEU A 114 -5.16 -30.95 0.17
N VAL A 115 -4.15 -30.93 -0.71
CA VAL A 115 -3.29 -32.07 -1.03
C VAL A 115 -1.85 -31.79 -0.64
N ARG A 116 -1.10 -32.85 -0.35
CA ARG A 116 0.34 -32.81 -0.12
C ARG A 116 1.05 -33.27 -1.39
N LYS A 117 2.33 -32.88 -1.52
CA LYS A 117 3.18 -33.46 -2.57
C LYS A 117 3.18 -34.98 -2.48
N GLY A 118 2.90 -35.66 -3.61
CA GLY A 118 2.83 -37.10 -3.73
C GLY A 118 1.44 -37.70 -3.52
N ASP A 119 0.44 -36.93 -3.08
CA ASP A 119 -0.93 -37.43 -2.96
C ASP A 119 -1.47 -37.84 -4.35
N PRO A 120 -2.20 -38.99 -4.48
CA PRO A 120 -2.75 -39.42 -5.75
C PRO A 120 -3.84 -38.47 -6.23
N LEU A 121 -3.84 -38.16 -7.51
CA LEU A 121 -4.83 -37.30 -8.15
C LEU A 121 -5.70 -38.02 -9.15
N VAL A 122 -5.06 -38.69 -10.14
CA VAL A 122 -5.75 -39.36 -11.25
C VAL A 122 -5.01 -40.63 -11.62
N ASP A 123 -5.76 -41.69 -11.87
CA ASP A 123 -5.26 -42.92 -12.45
C ASP A 123 -5.71 -43.06 -13.92
N ILE A 124 -4.79 -43.36 -14.78
CA ILE A 124 -4.99 -43.70 -16.19
C ILE A 124 -4.86 -45.22 -16.33
N ASP A 125 -5.60 -45.81 -17.25
CA ASP A 125 -5.51 -47.26 -17.53
C ASP A 125 -4.11 -47.67 -17.95
N SER A 126 -3.42 -48.33 -17.05
CA SER A 126 -2.03 -48.77 -17.22
C SER A 126 -1.87 -50.17 -17.82
N ARG A 127 -2.97 -50.86 -18.19
CA ARG A 127 -2.91 -52.27 -18.59
C ARG A 127 -2.04 -52.50 -19.83
N SER A 128 -2.13 -51.65 -20.86
CA SER A 128 -1.30 -51.72 -22.06
C SER A 128 0.17 -51.47 -21.74
N TYR A 129 0.46 -50.43 -20.96
CA TYR A 129 1.83 -50.08 -20.56
C TYR A 129 2.50 -51.16 -19.71
N ARG A 130 1.75 -51.78 -18.78
CA ARG A 130 2.23 -52.93 -17.99
C ARG A 130 2.52 -54.15 -18.87
N ALA A 131 1.71 -54.39 -19.90
CA ALA A 131 1.96 -55.50 -20.84
C ALA A 131 3.26 -55.28 -21.64
N THR A 132 3.50 -54.05 -22.12
CA THR A 132 4.76 -53.69 -22.80
C THR A 132 5.94 -53.82 -21.84
N LEU A 133 5.85 -53.33 -20.62
CA LEU A 133 6.89 -53.49 -19.60
C LEU A 133 7.23 -54.97 -19.36
N LEU A 134 6.21 -55.84 -19.25
CA LEU A 134 6.41 -57.28 -19.05
C LEU A 134 7.14 -57.91 -20.24
N GLN A 135 6.84 -57.50 -21.49
CA GLN A 135 7.56 -57.96 -22.67
C GLN A 135 9.04 -57.54 -22.64
N ALA A 136 9.31 -56.25 -22.28
CA ALA A 136 10.69 -55.76 -22.15
C ALA A 136 11.48 -56.51 -21.05
N GLN A 137 10.82 -56.77 -19.91
CA GLN A 137 11.41 -57.57 -18.82
C GLN A 137 11.78 -59.01 -19.28
N GLY A 138 10.89 -59.65 -20.05
CA GLY A 138 11.15 -60.98 -20.60
C GLY A 138 12.31 -61.01 -21.63
N ALA A 139 12.45 -59.92 -22.43
CA ALA A 139 13.59 -59.79 -23.34
C ALA A 139 14.90 -59.62 -22.56
N LEU A 140 14.91 -58.75 -21.55
CA LEU A 140 16.05 -58.53 -20.66
C LEU A 140 16.49 -59.83 -19.96
N GLU A 141 15.54 -60.60 -19.43
CA GLU A 141 15.84 -61.87 -18.75
C GLU A 141 16.46 -62.89 -19.73
N ARG A 142 15.92 -63.00 -20.96
CA ARG A 142 16.49 -63.87 -22.02
C ARG A 142 17.94 -63.46 -22.27
N ASP A 143 18.22 -62.17 -22.50
CA ASP A 143 19.55 -61.76 -22.97
C ASP A 143 20.55 -61.69 -21.79
N GLN A 144 20.10 -61.54 -20.56
CA GLN A 144 20.93 -61.80 -19.37
C GLN A 144 21.40 -63.27 -19.31
N ASN A 145 20.51 -64.22 -19.63
CA ASN A 145 20.89 -65.66 -19.67
C ASN A 145 21.85 -65.95 -20.81
N VAL A 146 21.70 -65.34 -22.01
CA VAL A 146 22.66 -65.42 -23.10
C VAL A 146 24.04 -64.93 -22.71
N LEU A 147 24.08 -63.71 -22.07
CA LEU A 147 25.32 -63.14 -21.54
C LEU A 147 25.97 -64.05 -20.49
N ALA A 148 25.19 -64.60 -19.56
CA ALA A 148 25.71 -65.53 -18.57
C ALA A 148 26.33 -66.78 -19.17
N GLN A 149 25.70 -67.33 -20.23
CA GLN A 149 26.24 -68.43 -20.98
C GLN A 149 27.57 -68.03 -21.68
N ALA A 150 27.63 -66.92 -22.38
CA ALA A 150 28.82 -66.38 -23.03
C ALA A 150 29.98 -66.16 -22.05
N GLN A 151 29.69 -65.67 -20.85
CA GLN A 151 30.69 -65.51 -19.79
C GLN A 151 31.24 -66.85 -19.27
N MET A 152 30.37 -67.84 -19.05
CA MET A 152 30.83 -69.19 -18.68
C MET A 152 31.71 -69.81 -19.77
N ASP A 153 31.37 -69.59 -21.01
CA ASP A 153 32.22 -70.12 -22.12
C ASP A 153 33.51 -69.33 -22.22
N LEU A 154 33.54 -68.02 -21.96
CA LEU A 154 34.78 -67.28 -21.89
C LEU A 154 35.71 -67.77 -20.79
N GLU A 155 35.23 -68.09 -19.63
CA GLU A 155 36.03 -68.69 -18.55
C GLU A 155 36.61 -70.03 -18.94
N ARG A 156 35.85 -70.90 -19.64
CA ARG A 156 36.34 -72.17 -20.19
C ARG A 156 37.46 -71.96 -21.23
N TYR A 157 37.29 -70.99 -22.13
CA TYR A 157 38.28 -70.69 -23.17
C TYR A 157 39.52 -70.01 -22.55
N ARG A 158 39.41 -69.18 -21.57
CA ARG A 158 40.56 -68.65 -20.82
C ARG A 158 41.38 -69.78 -20.16
N ALA A 159 40.69 -70.74 -19.52
CA ALA A 159 41.35 -71.90 -18.93
C ALA A 159 42.00 -72.83 -19.97
N ALA A 160 41.39 -73.03 -21.16
CA ALA A 160 41.95 -73.86 -22.28
C ALA A 160 43.15 -73.15 -22.93
N TRP A 161 43.09 -71.85 -23.16
CA TRP A 161 44.20 -71.08 -23.73
C TRP A 161 45.41 -71.05 -22.78
N ALA A 162 45.23 -70.90 -21.49
CA ALA A 162 46.32 -71.00 -20.48
C ALA A 162 47.09 -72.31 -20.53
N ARG A 163 46.48 -73.36 -21.11
CA ARG A 163 47.09 -74.71 -21.34
C ARG A 163 47.54 -74.88 -22.76
N ASN A 164 47.56 -73.86 -23.61
CA ASN A 164 47.85 -73.88 -25.04
C ASN A 164 46.94 -74.84 -25.82
N ALA A 165 45.70 -75.10 -25.39
CA ALA A 165 44.76 -76.04 -26.01
C ALA A 165 43.90 -75.43 -27.11
N ILE A 166 43.89 -74.10 -27.25
CA ILE A 166 43.12 -73.35 -28.28
C ILE A 166 43.94 -72.20 -28.86
N ALA A 167 43.56 -71.77 -30.10
CA ALA A 167 44.12 -70.57 -30.70
C ALA A 167 43.68 -69.31 -29.99
N LYS A 168 44.54 -68.27 -29.93
CA LYS A 168 44.22 -66.96 -29.30
C LYS A 168 42.99 -66.30 -29.94
N GLN A 169 42.83 -66.46 -31.24
CA GLN A 169 41.68 -65.92 -31.98
C GLN A 169 40.34 -66.36 -31.36
N ILE A 170 40.19 -67.63 -30.96
CA ILE A 170 38.96 -68.17 -30.34
C ILE A 170 38.66 -67.46 -28.99
N LEU A 171 39.69 -67.17 -28.21
CA LEU A 171 39.53 -66.40 -26.95
C LEU A 171 39.14 -64.98 -27.26
N ASP A 172 39.86 -64.29 -28.19
CA ASP A 172 39.58 -62.88 -28.52
C ASP A 172 38.13 -62.71 -29.08
N ASP A 173 37.68 -63.67 -29.91
CA ASP A 173 36.32 -63.70 -30.46
C ASP A 173 35.27 -63.86 -29.35
N GLN A 174 35.51 -64.75 -28.37
CA GLN A 174 34.61 -64.92 -27.24
C GLN A 174 34.58 -63.69 -26.33
N GLU A 175 35.74 -63.02 -26.11
CA GLU A 175 35.78 -61.79 -25.37
C GLU A 175 34.92 -60.66 -26.05
N LYS A 176 34.96 -60.61 -27.38
CA LYS A 176 34.15 -59.71 -28.18
C LYS A 176 32.64 -60.02 -28.08
N LEU A 177 32.31 -61.33 -28.10
CA LEU A 177 30.93 -61.79 -27.95
C LEU A 177 30.36 -61.38 -26.60
N VAL A 178 31.09 -61.55 -25.48
CA VAL A 178 30.67 -61.12 -24.17
C VAL A 178 30.41 -59.61 -24.14
N LEU A 179 31.30 -58.77 -24.71
CA LEU A 179 31.11 -57.33 -24.80
C LEU A 179 29.87 -56.93 -25.62
N GLN A 180 29.58 -57.72 -26.72
CA GLN A 180 28.38 -57.51 -27.50
C GLN A 180 27.11 -57.80 -26.68
N ASP A 181 27.07 -58.92 -25.95
CA ASP A 181 25.96 -59.36 -25.16
C ASP A 181 25.75 -58.42 -23.95
N GLU A 182 26.84 -57.90 -23.34
CA GLU A 182 26.76 -56.83 -22.33
C GLU A 182 26.09 -55.58 -22.90
N GLY A 183 26.41 -55.17 -24.13
CA GLY A 183 25.78 -54.08 -24.83
C GLY A 183 24.29 -54.32 -25.06
N THR A 184 23.90 -55.58 -25.42
CA THR A 184 22.48 -55.92 -25.59
C THR A 184 21.70 -55.86 -24.29
N VAL A 185 22.21 -56.45 -23.20
CA VAL A 185 21.61 -56.39 -21.88
C VAL A 185 21.43 -54.93 -21.41
N LYS A 186 22.43 -54.07 -21.64
CA LYS A 186 22.33 -52.66 -21.31
C LYS A 186 21.24 -51.93 -22.11
N ASN A 187 21.07 -52.24 -23.36
CA ASN A 187 19.99 -51.73 -24.21
C ASN A 187 18.61 -52.14 -23.66
N ASP A 188 18.44 -53.41 -23.33
CA ASP A 188 17.18 -53.92 -22.77
C ASP A 188 16.85 -53.33 -21.39
N GLN A 189 17.88 -53.12 -20.55
CA GLN A 189 17.73 -52.39 -19.29
C GLN A 189 17.16 -50.97 -19.53
N GLY A 190 17.67 -50.28 -20.58
CA GLY A 190 17.13 -48.97 -20.98
C GLY A 190 15.66 -49.04 -21.41
N THR A 191 15.29 -50.09 -22.16
CA THR A 191 13.90 -50.31 -22.59
C THR A 191 12.97 -50.58 -21.41
N VAL A 192 13.36 -51.47 -20.50
CA VAL A 192 12.60 -51.73 -19.25
C VAL A 192 12.42 -50.46 -18.43
N GLN A 193 13.47 -49.64 -18.28
CA GLN A 193 13.39 -48.39 -17.55
C GLN A 193 12.43 -47.40 -18.22
N PHE A 194 12.47 -47.30 -19.55
CA PHE A 194 11.55 -46.45 -20.30
C PHE A 194 10.11 -46.89 -20.11
N ASP A 195 9.79 -48.17 -20.25
CA ASP A 195 8.43 -48.68 -20.09
C ASP A 195 7.94 -48.57 -18.64
N GLN A 196 8.83 -48.71 -17.66
CA GLN A 196 8.50 -48.47 -16.25
C GLN A 196 8.05 -47.02 -16.03
N VAL A 197 8.77 -46.05 -16.61
CA VAL A 197 8.40 -44.64 -16.54
C VAL A 197 7.02 -44.37 -17.18
N GLN A 198 6.69 -45.08 -18.27
CA GLN A 198 5.34 -44.96 -18.87
C GLN A 198 4.25 -45.49 -17.94
N VAL A 199 4.51 -46.57 -17.22
CA VAL A 199 3.58 -47.10 -16.19
C VAL A 199 3.44 -46.09 -15.01
N ASP A 200 4.56 -45.52 -14.58
CA ASP A 200 4.55 -44.52 -13.50
C ASP A 200 3.75 -43.28 -13.89
N TYR A 201 3.81 -42.82 -15.13
CA TYR A 201 3.02 -41.73 -15.66
C TYR A 201 1.51 -42.00 -15.70
N CYS A 202 1.07 -43.25 -15.61
CA CYS A 202 -0.34 -43.60 -15.48
C CYS A 202 -0.88 -43.24 -14.08
N HIS A 203 -0.03 -43.10 -13.05
CA HIS A 203 -0.37 -42.74 -11.68
C HIS A 203 0.03 -41.29 -11.41
N ILE A 204 -0.90 -40.38 -11.66
CA ILE A 204 -0.64 -38.95 -11.57
C ILE A 204 -0.78 -38.49 -10.12
N THR A 205 0.28 -37.94 -9.55
CA THR A 205 0.36 -37.46 -8.20
C THR A 205 0.57 -35.93 -8.14
N ALA A 206 0.27 -35.31 -7.01
CA ALA A 206 0.47 -33.89 -6.79
C ALA A 206 1.97 -33.55 -6.74
N PRO A 207 2.49 -32.67 -7.62
CA PRO A 207 3.92 -32.27 -7.60
C PRO A 207 4.23 -31.27 -6.48
N ILE A 208 3.23 -30.54 -6.03
CA ILE A 208 3.32 -29.55 -4.95
C ILE A 208 2.21 -29.76 -3.94
N ALA A 209 2.42 -29.25 -2.71
CA ALA A 209 1.36 -29.13 -1.73
C ALA A 209 0.52 -27.86 -2.01
N GLY A 210 -0.81 -27.99 -1.96
CA GLY A 210 -1.70 -26.86 -2.25
C GLY A 210 -3.17 -27.24 -2.20
N ARG A 211 -4.02 -26.34 -2.67
CA ARG A 211 -5.46 -26.60 -2.83
C ARG A 211 -5.74 -26.96 -4.29
N VAL A 212 -6.43 -28.08 -4.50
CA VAL A 212 -6.92 -28.46 -5.83
C VAL A 212 -8.11 -27.57 -6.20
N GLY A 213 -8.16 -27.14 -7.44
CA GLY A 213 -9.25 -26.37 -8.03
C GLY A 213 -10.52 -27.19 -8.25
N LEU A 214 -11.36 -26.71 -9.16
CA LEU A 214 -12.54 -27.44 -9.62
C LEU A 214 -12.11 -28.68 -10.41
N ARG A 215 -12.95 -29.72 -10.43
CA ARG A 215 -12.72 -30.92 -11.19
C ARG A 215 -12.97 -30.66 -12.68
N LEU A 216 -11.97 -30.94 -13.49
CA LEU A 216 -12.00 -30.69 -14.93
C LEU A 216 -12.19 -31.96 -15.74
N VAL A 217 -11.99 -33.13 -15.13
CA VAL A 217 -12.08 -34.45 -15.78
C VAL A 217 -12.79 -35.45 -14.90
N ASP A 218 -13.41 -36.46 -15.56
CA ASP A 218 -14.14 -37.53 -14.94
C ASP A 218 -13.61 -38.90 -15.36
N PRO A 219 -13.79 -39.95 -14.53
CA PRO A 219 -13.58 -41.32 -14.95
C PRO A 219 -14.37 -41.63 -16.23
N GLY A 220 -13.69 -42.25 -17.22
CA GLY A 220 -14.25 -42.45 -18.55
C GLY A 220 -13.82 -41.42 -19.59
N ASN A 221 -13.21 -40.31 -19.22
CA ASN A 221 -12.59 -39.40 -20.19
C ASN A 221 -11.29 -40.01 -20.76
N VAL A 222 -11.04 -39.77 -22.04
CA VAL A 222 -9.79 -40.13 -22.70
C VAL A 222 -8.89 -38.92 -22.73
N VAL A 223 -7.63 -39.11 -22.33
CA VAL A 223 -6.59 -38.08 -22.31
C VAL A 223 -5.45 -38.45 -23.25
N GLN A 224 -4.71 -37.43 -23.72
CA GLN A 224 -3.60 -37.56 -24.64
C GLN A 224 -2.37 -36.85 -24.08
N SER A 225 -1.20 -37.43 -24.25
CA SER A 225 0.09 -36.92 -23.76
C SER A 225 0.48 -35.55 -24.33
N ALA A 226 0.07 -35.24 -25.53
CA ALA A 226 0.29 -33.93 -26.18
C ALA A 226 -0.93 -33.03 -26.09
N GLY A 227 -1.97 -33.42 -25.33
CA GLY A 227 -3.24 -32.72 -25.23
C GLY A 227 -3.14 -31.49 -24.32
N THR A 228 -4.03 -30.51 -24.58
CA THR A 228 -4.18 -29.31 -23.76
C THR A 228 -5.12 -29.51 -22.55
N VAL A 229 -5.56 -30.78 -22.34
CA VAL A 229 -6.51 -31.10 -21.26
C VAL A 229 -5.79 -31.06 -19.92
N THR A 230 -6.19 -30.08 -19.09
CA THR A 230 -5.74 -30.01 -17.69
C THR A 230 -6.56 -30.99 -16.84
N LEU A 231 -5.89 -31.87 -16.13
CA LEU A 231 -6.51 -32.86 -15.24
C LEU A 231 -6.88 -32.26 -13.89
N ALA A 232 -5.99 -31.42 -13.35
CA ALA A 232 -6.19 -30.71 -12.11
C ALA A 232 -5.32 -29.45 -12.09
N VAL A 233 -5.77 -28.44 -11.36
CA VAL A 233 -4.95 -27.26 -11.04
C VAL A 233 -4.69 -27.25 -9.55
N ILE A 234 -3.43 -27.19 -9.13
CA ILE A 234 -3.05 -27.10 -7.73
C ILE A 234 -2.43 -25.74 -7.48
N THR A 235 -2.98 -25.02 -6.50
CA THR A 235 -2.52 -23.70 -6.13
C THR A 235 -2.01 -23.69 -4.70
N GLN A 236 -0.78 -23.24 -4.51
CA GLN A 236 -0.22 -23.06 -3.18
C GLN A 236 -0.81 -21.81 -2.53
N LEU A 237 -1.51 -21.98 -1.40
CA LEU A 237 -2.16 -20.88 -0.67
C LEU A 237 -1.36 -20.39 0.53
N SER A 238 -0.40 -21.18 1.03
CA SER A 238 0.43 -20.86 2.20
C SER A 238 1.86 -21.39 1.98
N PRO A 239 2.87 -20.50 1.96
CA PRO A 239 2.74 -19.04 1.92
C PRO A 239 2.15 -18.53 0.60
N ILE A 240 1.71 -17.25 0.58
CA ILE A 240 1.17 -16.58 -0.59
C ILE A 240 1.90 -15.25 -0.81
N THR A 241 1.88 -14.72 -2.01
CA THR A 241 2.51 -13.43 -2.31
C THR A 241 1.48 -12.39 -2.70
N VAL A 242 1.85 -11.12 -2.50
CA VAL A 242 1.14 -9.97 -3.07
C VAL A 242 2.11 -9.21 -3.95
N ILE A 243 1.71 -8.95 -5.19
CA ILE A 243 2.45 -8.13 -6.13
C ILE A 243 1.75 -6.77 -6.19
N PHE A 244 2.51 -5.70 -5.96
CA PHE A 244 2.06 -4.31 -6.05
C PHE A 244 3.13 -3.47 -6.75
N THR A 245 2.79 -2.25 -7.15
CA THR A 245 3.72 -1.36 -7.85
C THR A 245 4.27 -0.30 -6.90
N ILE A 246 5.50 0.12 -7.13
CA ILE A 246 6.15 1.22 -6.40
C ILE A 246 6.58 2.27 -7.43
N PRO A 247 6.24 3.56 -7.26
CA PRO A 247 6.71 4.63 -8.11
C PRO A 247 8.25 4.72 -8.14
N GLU A 248 8.83 5.07 -9.30
CA GLU A 248 10.28 5.18 -9.50
C GLU A 248 10.93 6.13 -8.48
N ASP A 249 10.26 7.24 -8.14
CA ASP A 249 10.75 8.21 -7.16
C ASP A 249 10.95 7.61 -5.76
N SER A 250 10.18 6.58 -5.41
CA SER A 250 10.25 5.88 -4.12
C SER A 250 11.17 4.66 -4.14
N LEU A 251 11.69 4.28 -5.32
CA LEU A 251 12.51 3.08 -5.49
C LEU A 251 13.84 3.16 -4.72
N GLY A 252 14.52 4.30 -4.77
CA GLY A 252 15.85 4.48 -4.15
C GLY A 252 15.86 4.15 -2.65
N PRO A 253 15.00 4.76 -1.83
CA PRO A 253 14.88 4.45 -0.40
C PRO A 253 14.57 2.98 -0.11
N VAL A 254 13.63 2.37 -0.84
CA VAL A 254 13.23 0.97 -0.66
C VAL A 254 14.38 0.02 -1.02
N ALA A 255 15.03 0.23 -2.17
CA ALA A 255 16.17 -0.58 -2.62
C ALA A 255 17.36 -0.50 -1.65
N ALA A 256 17.68 0.69 -1.14
CA ALA A 256 18.75 0.88 -0.17
C ALA A 256 18.49 0.12 1.14
N ARG A 257 17.24 0.00 1.57
CA ARG A 257 16.86 -0.77 2.76
C ARG A 257 16.93 -2.28 2.50
N LEU A 258 16.46 -2.75 1.35
CA LEU A 258 16.57 -4.14 0.94
C LEU A 258 18.03 -4.60 0.82
N ALA A 259 18.92 -3.77 0.25
CA ALA A 259 20.35 -4.05 0.16
C ALA A 259 21.00 -4.23 1.53
N LYS A 260 20.50 -3.55 2.57
CA LYS A 260 20.91 -3.72 3.97
C LYS A 260 20.24 -4.92 4.66
N LYS A 261 19.50 -5.75 3.93
CA LYS A 261 18.69 -6.89 4.44
C LYS A 261 17.70 -6.48 5.54
N ALA A 262 17.23 -5.22 5.50
CA ALA A 262 16.20 -4.77 6.43
C ALA A 262 14.86 -5.47 6.09
N LYS A 263 14.17 -5.95 7.12
CA LYS A 263 12.81 -6.44 6.95
C LYS A 263 11.88 -5.24 6.80
N LEU A 264 11.23 -5.12 5.67
CA LEU A 264 10.23 -4.08 5.38
C LEU A 264 8.84 -4.71 5.51
N PRO A 265 8.11 -4.39 6.61
CA PRO A 265 6.76 -4.91 6.79
C PRO A 265 5.81 -4.37 5.72
N VAL A 266 4.92 -5.25 5.27
CA VAL A 266 3.83 -4.91 4.34
C VAL A 266 2.53 -5.37 4.97
N ASP A 267 1.64 -4.45 5.22
CA ASP A 267 0.28 -4.74 5.66
C ASP A 267 -0.63 -4.83 4.44
N ALA A 268 -1.46 -5.86 4.40
CA ALA A 268 -2.52 -6.02 3.40
C ALA A 268 -3.87 -5.70 4.04
N PHE A 269 -4.62 -4.81 3.40
CA PHE A 269 -5.95 -4.38 3.81
C PHE A 269 -7.00 -4.83 2.80
N ASP A 270 -8.23 -4.80 3.23
CA ASP A 270 -9.38 -5.03 2.37
C ASP A 270 -9.53 -3.95 1.28
N ARG A 271 -10.52 -4.13 0.39
CA ARG A 271 -10.77 -3.18 -0.70
C ARG A 271 -11.11 -1.77 -0.22
N THR A 272 -11.63 -1.63 0.99
CA THR A 272 -11.99 -0.33 1.59
C THR A 272 -10.81 0.34 2.32
N ALA A 273 -9.66 -0.34 2.40
CA ALA A 273 -8.47 0.06 3.14
C ALA A 273 -8.71 0.30 4.65
N GLN A 274 -9.78 -0.30 5.20
CA GLN A 274 -10.14 -0.12 6.61
C GLN A 274 -9.73 -1.31 7.48
N THR A 275 -9.92 -2.54 6.96
CA THR A 275 -9.65 -3.75 7.72
C THR A 275 -8.33 -4.37 7.30
N LYS A 276 -7.38 -4.49 8.24
CA LYS A 276 -6.15 -5.20 7.99
C LYS A 276 -6.41 -6.71 7.95
N ILE A 277 -6.08 -7.34 6.81
CA ILE A 277 -6.26 -8.76 6.56
C ILE A 277 -5.05 -9.56 7.07
N ALA A 278 -3.84 -9.11 6.73
CA ALA A 278 -2.60 -9.81 7.05
C ALA A 278 -1.41 -8.87 7.07
N THR A 279 -0.33 -9.29 7.74
CA THR A 279 0.98 -8.65 7.69
C THR A 279 1.98 -9.61 7.08
N GLY A 280 2.73 -9.13 6.11
CA GLY A 280 3.81 -9.83 5.44
C GLY A 280 5.11 -9.03 5.43
N THR A 281 6.04 -9.42 4.58
CA THR A 281 7.31 -8.73 4.39
C THR A 281 7.63 -8.58 2.92
N LEU A 282 8.24 -7.46 2.54
CA LEU A 282 8.74 -7.25 1.19
C LEU A 282 9.85 -8.29 0.91
N LEU A 283 9.67 -9.07 -0.15
CA LEU A 283 10.60 -10.13 -0.54
C LEU A 283 11.63 -9.60 -1.54
N THR A 284 11.17 -8.97 -2.61
CA THR A 284 12.02 -8.47 -3.70
C THR A 284 11.32 -7.40 -4.51
N LEU A 285 12.12 -6.66 -5.27
CA LEU A 285 11.68 -5.77 -6.34
C LEU A 285 11.96 -6.45 -7.68
N ASP A 286 11.20 -6.13 -8.70
CA ASP A 286 11.49 -6.52 -10.08
C ASP A 286 12.79 -5.84 -10.54
N ASN A 287 13.44 -6.40 -11.55
CA ASN A 287 14.68 -5.89 -12.11
C ASN A 287 14.46 -4.85 -13.23
N GLN A 288 13.21 -4.56 -13.56
CA GLN A 288 12.84 -3.63 -14.63
C GLN A 288 11.77 -2.64 -14.14
N ILE A 289 11.90 -1.40 -14.65
CA ILE A 289 10.87 -0.36 -14.52
C ILE A 289 9.92 -0.53 -15.70
N ASP A 290 8.63 -0.54 -15.43
CA ASP A 290 7.61 -0.41 -16.48
C ASP A 290 7.61 1.05 -16.95
N THR A 291 8.17 1.30 -18.12
CA THR A 291 8.31 2.64 -18.70
C THR A 291 6.96 3.28 -19.08
N THR A 292 5.90 2.49 -19.16
CA THR A 292 4.55 3.00 -19.47
C THR A 292 3.92 3.67 -18.25
N THR A 293 4.22 3.15 -17.06
CA THR A 293 3.63 3.62 -15.80
C THR A 293 4.63 4.31 -14.89
N GLY A 294 5.94 4.22 -15.18
CA GLY A 294 7.01 4.74 -14.31
C GLY A 294 7.07 4.03 -12.96
N THR A 295 6.74 2.73 -12.92
CA THR A 295 6.67 1.96 -11.67
C THR A 295 7.50 0.69 -11.73
N VAL A 296 7.88 0.17 -10.56
CA VAL A 296 8.55 -1.13 -10.38
C VAL A 296 7.62 -2.07 -9.63
N LYS A 297 7.52 -3.32 -10.08
CA LYS A 297 6.76 -4.34 -9.35
C LYS A 297 7.53 -4.78 -8.11
N ALA A 298 6.82 -4.80 -6.99
CA ALA A 298 7.30 -5.30 -5.72
C ALA A 298 6.54 -6.56 -5.35
N ARG A 299 7.24 -7.55 -4.80
CA ARG A 299 6.63 -8.79 -4.32
C ARG A 299 6.84 -8.90 -2.81
N SER A 300 5.76 -9.07 -2.08
CA SER A 300 5.77 -9.35 -0.65
C SER A 300 5.26 -10.76 -0.36
N LEU A 301 5.72 -11.34 0.73
CA LEU A 301 5.40 -12.70 1.19
C LEU A 301 4.55 -12.64 2.45
N PHE A 302 3.47 -13.42 2.48
CA PHE A 302 2.53 -13.57 3.59
C PHE A 302 2.38 -15.03 3.96
N ASP A 303 2.34 -15.37 5.24
CA ASP A 303 2.17 -16.74 5.71
C ASP A 303 0.83 -17.36 5.31
N ASN A 304 -0.24 -16.57 5.36
CA ASN A 304 -1.61 -16.93 4.97
C ASN A 304 -2.14 -18.25 5.56
N LYS A 305 -1.75 -18.60 6.78
CA LYS A 305 -2.17 -19.86 7.44
C LYS A 305 -3.69 -19.97 7.64
N ASN A 306 -4.34 -18.82 7.81
CA ASN A 306 -5.80 -18.70 7.97
C ASN A 306 -6.58 -18.66 6.66
N GLY A 307 -5.87 -18.64 5.49
CA GLY A 307 -6.50 -18.55 4.18
C GLY A 307 -7.24 -17.24 3.89
N ALA A 308 -6.92 -16.18 4.62
CA ALA A 308 -7.60 -14.87 4.50
C ALA A 308 -7.29 -14.15 3.18
N LEU A 309 -6.13 -14.41 2.59
CA LEU A 309 -5.75 -13.91 1.26
C LEU A 309 -6.07 -14.97 0.22
N PHE A 310 -6.86 -14.60 -0.78
CA PHE A 310 -7.28 -15.49 -1.85
C PHE A 310 -6.58 -15.13 -3.18
N PRO A 311 -6.14 -16.11 -3.99
CA PRO A 311 -5.52 -15.86 -5.29
C PRO A 311 -6.34 -14.94 -6.18
N ASN A 312 -5.66 -14.01 -6.87
CA ASN A 312 -6.24 -12.97 -7.73
C ASN A 312 -7.13 -11.92 -7.00
N GLN A 313 -7.17 -11.93 -5.68
CA GLN A 313 -7.83 -10.90 -4.89
C GLN A 313 -7.03 -9.59 -4.98
N PHE A 314 -7.74 -8.47 -5.14
CA PHE A 314 -7.17 -7.13 -4.98
C PHE A 314 -7.15 -6.75 -3.51
N VAL A 315 -6.02 -6.21 -3.07
CA VAL A 315 -5.79 -5.74 -1.71
C VAL A 315 -5.10 -4.38 -1.75
N ASN A 316 -5.37 -3.54 -0.75
CA ASN A 316 -4.57 -2.36 -0.53
C ASN A 316 -3.35 -2.76 0.30
N THR A 317 -2.17 -2.43 -0.17
CA THR A 317 -0.91 -2.73 0.52
C THR A 317 -0.35 -1.46 1.13
N ARG A 318 0.17 -1.58 2.34
CA ARG A 318 0.84 -0.51 3.06
C ARG A 318 2.25 -0.96 3.43
N LEU A 319 3.23 -0.48 2.67
CA LEU A 319 4.65 -0.80 2.86
C LEU A 319 5.29 0.22 3.81
N LEU A 320 5.80 -0.22 4.95
CA LEU A 320 6.61 0.61 5.83
C LEU A 320 8.05 0.68 5.29
N VAL A 321 8.40 1.81 4.70
CA VAL A 321 9.74 2.04 4.11
C VAL A 321 10.72 2.48 5.16
N ASP A 322 10.32 3.46 6.01
CA ASP A 322 11.18 4.03 7.06
C ASP A 322 10.36 4.46 8.28
N THR A 323 11.04 4.82 9.34
CA THR A 323 10.43 5.42 10.52
C THR A 323 11.24 6.67 10.89
N LEU A 324 10.62 7.83 10.81
CA LEU A 324 11.21 9.07 11.33
C LEU A 324 11.15 9.01 12.85
N LYS A 325 12.34 8.95 13.46
CA LYS A 325 12.47 8.92 14.91
C LYS A 325 12.54 10.33 15.47
N ASP A 326 12.02 10.50 16.67
CA ASP A 326 12.12 11.75 17.43
C ASP A 326 11.55 12.97 16.71
N ALA A 327 10.59 12.78 15.79
CA ALA A 327 9.95 13.86 15.06
C ALA A 327 8.95 14.63 15.96
N THR A 328 8.77 15.92 15.70
CA THR A 328 7.71 16.72 16.33
C THR A 328 6.40 16.44 15.60
N LEU A 329 5.44 15.86 16.29
CA LEU A 329 4.15 15.41 15.76
C LEU A 329 3.04 16.34 16.21
N ILE A 330 2.18 16.76 15.27
CA ILE A 330 0.96 17.51 15.54
C ILE A 330 -0.21 16.88 14.77
N PRO A 331 -1.47 17.14 15.18
CA PRO A 331 -2.61 16.72 14.37
C PRO A 331 -2.57 17.34 12.97
N THR A 332 -2.84 16.55 11.94
CA THR A 332 -2.82 17.01 10.54
C THR A 332 -3.76 18.21 10.32
N GLY A 333 -4.90 18.24 11.02
CA GLY A 333 -5.85 19.36 10.96
C GLY A 333 -5.32 20.68 11.53
N ALA A 334 -4.19 20.69 12.25
CA ALA A 334 -3.59 21.93 12.78
C ALA A 334 -2.75 22.65 11.72
N VAL A 335 -2.34 21.96 10.64
CA VAL A 335 -1.55 22.56 9.56
C VAL A 335 -2.47 23.28 8.59
N GLN A 336 -2.13 24.54 8.33
CA GLN A 336 -2.81 25.38 7.35
C GLN A 336 -1.87 25.66 6.19
N HIS A 337 -2.43 25.89 5.00
CA HIS A 337 -1.67 26.17 3.78
C HIS A 337 -2.05 27.55 3.23
N ASN A 338 -1.04 28.30 2.79
CA ASN A 338 -1.22 29.51 2.02
C ASN A 338 -0.34 29.41 0.76
N GLY A 339 -0.95 28.99 -0.34
CA GLY A 339 -0.21 28.55 -1.53
C GLY A 339 0.72 27.37 -1.18
N ASP A 340 1.99 27.48 -1.50
CA ASP A 340 3.01 26.44 -1.24
C ASP A 340 3.59 26.45 0.17
N THR A 341 3.16 27.40 1.01
CA THR A 341 3.69 27.55 2.37
C THR A 341 2.75 26.94 3.39
N ALA A 342 3.26 25.96 4.15
CA ALA A 342 2.55 25.42 5.30
C ALA A 342 2.88 26.22 6.56
N PHE A 343 1.87 26.47 7.41
CA PHE A 343 2.03 27.16 8.67
C PHE A 343 1.09 26.60 9.74
N VAL A 344 1.39 26.91 10.98
CA VAL A 344 0.56 26.58 12.15
C VAL A 344 0.41 27.82 13.04
N TYR A 345 -0.65 27.86 13.80
CA TYR A 345 -0.79 28.86 14.88
C TYR A 345 -0.33 28.24 16.19
N VAL A 346 0.83 28.70 16.68
CA VAL A 346 1.35 28.33 17.99
C VAL A 346 0.77 29.28 19.02
N ILE A 347 0.27 28.75 20.11
CA ILE A 347 -0.38 29.51 21.17
C ILE A 347 0.62 29.79 22.30
N ASP A 348 0.95 31.04 22.49
CA ASP A 348 1.64 31.49 23.68
C ASP A 348 0.65 31.48 24.87
N THR A 349 0.77 30.46 25.71
CA THR A 349 -0.12 30.28 26.87
C THR A 349 0.06 31.33 27.95
N SER A 350 1.20 32.03 28.01
CA SER A 350 1.47 33.10 28.96
C SER A 350 0.80 34.41 28.57
N ALA A 351 0.80 34.73 27.28
CA ALA A 351 0.23 35.92 26.70
C ALA A 351 -1.21 35.73 26.16
N ASN A 352 -1.66 34.45 26.01
CA ASN A 352 -2.89 34.06 25.35
C ASN A 352 -3.00 34.64 23.92
N VAL A 353 -1.93 34.48 23.14
CA VAL A 353 -1.80 35.04 21.81
C VAL A 353 -1.46 33.92 20.82
N ALA A 354 -2.13 33.91 19.67
CA ALA A 354 -1.77 33.02 18.54
C ALA A 354 -0.65 33.65 17.72
N GLN A 355 0.40 32.90 17.49
CA GLN A 355 1.54 33.28 16.63
C GLN A 355 1.57 32.39 15.40
N MET A 356 1.55 32.97 14.23
CA MET A 356 1.70 32.24 12.98
C MET A 356 3.17 31.84 12.81
N ARG A 357 3.43 30.52 12.69
CA ARG A 357 4.76 29.98 12.43
C ARG A 357 4.78 29.14 11.17
N THR A 358 5.65 29.46 10.25
CA THR A 358 5.90 28.62 9.06
C THR A 358 6.53 27.31 9.50
N VAL A 359 5.97 26.20 8.99
CA VAL A 359 6.48 24.86 9.23
C VAL A 359 6.78 24.16 7.93
N LYS A 360 7.70 23.21 7.96
CA LYS A 360 7.86 22.24 6.86
C LYS A 360 7.24 20.94 7.31
N THR A 361 6.26 20.47 6.56
CA THR A 361 5.63 19.18 6.76
C THR A 361 6.48 18.09 6.10
N ALA A 362 6.58 16.94 6.74
CA ALA A 362 7.24 15.77 6.19
C ALA A 362 6.22 14.66 5.90
N VAL A 363 6.06 13.72 6.79
CA VAL A 363 5.19 12.55 6.64
C VAL A 363 3.97 12.68 7.52
N SER A 364 2.81 12.24 7.02
CA SER A 364 1.58 12.15 7.81
C SER A 364 1.12 10.69 7.92
N ASP A 365 0.68 10.31 9.12
CA ASP A 365 0.11 8.99 9.40
C ASP A 365 -0.83 9.05 10.60
N GLY A 366 -1.92 8.28 10.56
CA GLY A 366 -2.86 8.15 11.68
C GLY A 366 -3.45 9.48 12.17
N GLY A 367 -3.61 10.49 11.30
CA GLY A 367 -4.11 11.82 11.67
C GLY A 367 -3.07 12.73 12.31
N LEU A 368 -1.81 12.30 12.39
CA LEU A 368 -0.65 13.08 12.82
C LEU A 368 0.24 13.41 11.63
N VAL A 369 0.97 14.52 11.73
CA VAL A 369 1.97 14.93 10.74
C VAL A 369 3.26 15.33 11.46
N ALA A 370 4.38 14.87 10.90
CA ALA A 370 5.70 15.30 11.34
C ALA A 370 6.01 16.69 10.78
N VAL A 371 6.38 17.60 11.65
CA VAL A 371 6.69 18.99 11.25
C VAL A 371 8.04 19.42 11.81
N SER A 372 8.65 20.38 11.12
CA SER A 372 9.82 21.13 11.61
C SER A 372 9.49 22.64 11.63
N GLY A 373 10.08 23.36 12.59
CA GLY A 373 9.81 24.80 12.79
C GLY A 373 9.06 25.12 14.09
N ILE A 374 8.63 24.09 14.81
CA ILE A 374 8.06 24.20 16.17
C ILE A 374 8.73 23.17 17.09
N ASN A 375 8.61 23.38 18.40
CA ASN A 375 9.20 22.51 19.41
C ASN A 375 8.18 21.55 20.01
N PRO A 376 8.61 20.36 20.45
CA PRO A 376 7.79 19.52 21.30
C PRO A 376 7.37 20.28 22.55
N GLY A 377 6.09 20.19 22.92
CA GLY A 377 5.49 20.95 24.02
C GLY A 377 4.76 22.22 23.58
N ASP A 378 5.01 22.75 22.39
CA ASP A 378 4.25 23.89 21.86
C ASP A 378 2.77 23.52 21.70
N GLN A 379 1.87 24.44 22.04
CA GLN A 379 0.44 24.26 21.80
C GLN A 379 0.07 24.83 20.43
N VAL A 380 -0.56 24.01 19.58
CA VAL A 380 -1.01 24.41 18.24
C VAL A 380 -2.54 24.47 18.20
N ALA A 381 -3.10 25.47 17.52
CA ALA A 381 -4.54 25.57 17.31
C ALA A 381 -5.03 24.45 16.40
N THR A 382 -6.21 23.91 16.71
CA THR A 382 -6.88 22.86 15.92
C THR A 382 -8.27 23.27 15.43
N SER A 383 -8.72 24.50 15.73
CA SER A 383 -10.02 25.01 15.29
C SER A 383 -10.01 26.53 15.08
N SER A 384 -11.08 27.04 14.48
CA SER A 384 -11.37 28.50 14.31
C SER A 384 -10.32 29.24 13.46
N PHE A 385 -9.71 28.58 12.50
CA PHE A 385 -8.65 29.13 11.65
C PHE A 385 -9.10 30.34 10.82
N ASP A 386 -10.38 30.41 10.48
CA ASP A 386 -11.04 31.53 9.78
C ASP A 386 -10.97 32.85 10.52
N LYS A 387 -10.84 32.81 11.85
CA LYS A 387 -10.79 33.98 12.73
C LYS A 387 -9.39 34.26 13.26
N LEU A 388 -8.44 33.33 13.08
CA LEU A 388 -7.09 33.48 13.58
C LEU A 388 -6.24 34.35 12.65
N GLN A 389 -5.52 35.28 13.23
CA GLN A 389 -4.50 36.11 12.61
C GLN A 389 -3.26 36.13 13.50
N ASP A 390 -2.11 36.49 12.92
CA ASP A 390 -0.90 36.63 13.73
C ASP A 390 -1.09 37.65 14.86
N LYS A 391 -0.63 37.28 16.06
CA LYS A 391 -0.70 38.09 17.31
C LYS A 391 -2.12 38.35 17.81
N VAL A 392 -3.13 37.62 17.39
CA VAL A 392 -4.49 37.75 17.88
C VAL A 392 -4.64 37.13 19.29
N LYS A 393 -5.40 37.79 20.16
CA LYS A 393 -5.75 37.29 21.51
C LYS A 393 -6.77 36.16 21.40
N VAL A 394 -6.45 35.02 22.01
CA VAL A 394 -7.28 33.80 21.99
C VAL A 394 -7.65 33.37 23.40
N THR A 395 -8.71 32.61 23.52
CA THR A 395 -9.06 31.87 24.73
C THR A 395 -9.07 30.40 24.41
N VAL A 396 -8.19 29.62 25.07
CA VAL A 396 -8.12 28.17 24.90
C VAL A 396 -9.34 27.57 25.60
N ALA A 397 -10.22 26.95 24.81
CA ALA A 397 -11.33 26.17 25.36
C ALA A 397 -10.74 24.94 26.06
N LYS A 398 -11.15 24.72 27.33
CA LYS A 398 -10.78 23.51 28.06
C LYS A 398 -11.26 22.29 27.22
N PRO A 399 -10.43 21.28 26.96
CA PRO A 399 -10.90 20.14 26.20
C PRO A 399 -12.12 19.55 26.88
N ALA A 400 -13.23 19.44 26.14
CA ALA A 400 -14.40 18.70 26.63
C ALA A 400 -13.90 17.29 26.98
N SER A 401 -14.04 16.93 28.26
CA SER A 401 -13.77 15.57 28.70
C SER A 401 -14.58 14.64 27.78
N ALA A 402 -13.92 13.69 27.12
CA ALA A 402 -14.57 12.68 26.30
C ALA A 402 -15.73 12.09 27.12
N GLY A 403 -16.94 12.43 26.71
CA GLY A 403 -18.15 11.91 27.34
C GLY A 403 -18.10 10.39 27.24
N LYS A 404 -18.24 9.71 28.37
CA LYS A 404 -18.54 8.29 28.40
C LYS A 404 -19.64 8.00 27.37
N PRO A 405 -19.52 6.93 26.58
CA PRO A 405 -20.63 6.49 25.75
C PRO A 405 -21.85 6.28 26.67
N SER A 406 -22.95 6.96 26.37
CA SER A 406 -24.22 6.71 27.04
C SER A 406 -24.62 5.27 26.70
N GLU A 407 -24.72 4.42 27.70
CA GLU A 407 -25.41 3.15 27.61
C GLU A 407 -26.82 3.41 27.08
N GLY A 408 -27.03 3.10 25.81
CA GLY A 408 -28.33 3.11 25.17
C GLY A 408 -29.20 2.04 25.79
N ASN A 409 -30.22 2.46 26.48
CA ASN A 409 -31.35 1.65 26.92
C ASN A 409 -31.99 1.04 25.67
N THR A 410 -31.95 -0.27 25.55
CA THR A 410 -32.70 -1.05 24.55
C THR A 410 -34.06 -1.42 25.17
N PRO A 411 -35.19 -1.20 24.49
CA PRO A 411 -36.47 -1.84 24.86
C PRO A 411 -36.52 -3.31 24.38
#